data_52b98b2ff77c9027c70ba4310541fb95
#
_entry.id   52b98b2ff77c9027c70ba4310541fb95
#
_cell.length_a   1.000
_cell.length_b   1.000
_cell.length_c   1.000
_cell.angle_alpha   90.00
_cell.angle_beta   90.00
_cell.angle_gamma   90.00
#
_symmetry.space_group_name_H-M   'P 1'
#
loop_
_entity.id
_entity.type
_entity.pdbx_description
1 polymer ?
#
loop_
_entity_poly.entity_id
_entity_poly.type
_entity_poly.pdbx_seq_one_letter_code
_entity_poly.pdbx_strand_id
1 'polypeptide(L)'
;MDTEILNKAKYYCARAERSPRNLRLFLMRREVPSDEIDEYLTLLEEGRYYDPQRYAESYARTRYRDMSQGPRKIRQALRMQEVPTEIIDAVLPEILEEEEPNYSLAELLESKLRRTSARTPRALFDKMMRYGVGRGYPPSDVYEALQEVLQAMREEEESDEE
;
A
#
# COMPACT_ATOMS: atom_id res chain seq x y z
N MET A 1 -0.22 1.35 -35.70
CA MET A 1 0.34 0.74 -34.47
C MET A 1 1.57 -0.08 -34.79
N ASP A 2 2.61 0.03 -34.02
CA ASP A 2 3.85 -0.74 -34.17
C ASP A 2 3.72 -2.10 -33.50
N THR A 3 3.68 -3.15 -34.31
CA THR A 3 3.54 -4.54 -33.81
C THR A 3 4.75 -5.01 -33.01
N GLU A 4 5.94 -4.51 -33.32
CA GLU A 4 7.16 -4.84 -32.60
C GLU A 4 7.11 -4.25 -31.17
N ILE A 5 6.67 -3.01 -31.03
CA ILE A 5 6.49 -2.38 -29.72
C ILE A 5 5.41 -3.12 -28.92
N LEU A 6 4.29 -3.50 -29.55
CA LEU A 6 3.24 -4.27 -28.91
C LEU A 6 3.79 -5.61 -28.37
N ASN A 7 4.59 -6.32 -29.15
CA ASN A 7 5.19 -7.59 -28.74
C ASN A 7 6.17 -7.41 -27.57
N LYS A 8 6.95 -6.33 -27.57
CA LYS A 8 7.82 -5.99 -26.44
C LYS A 8 7.02 -5.68 -25.18
N ALA A 9 5.89 -5.01 -25.32
CA ALA A 9 4.99 -4.73 -24.21
C ALA A 9 4.37 -6.02 -23.65
N LYS A 10 3.97 -6.95 -24.49
CA LYS A 10 3.49 -8.28 -24.07
C LYS A 10 4.55 -9.03 -23.25
N TYR A 11 5.79 -9.02 -23.72
CA TYR A 11 6.90 -9.65 -23.02
C TYR A 11 7.16 -8.96 -21.66
N TYR A 12 7.10 -7.64 -21.61
CA TYR A 12 7.23 -6.87 -20.38
C TYR A 12 6.15 -7.25 -19.35
N CYS A 13 4.90 -7.40 -19.81
CA CYS A 13 3.79 -7.85 -18.96
C CYS A 13 3.93 -9.29 -18.50
N ALA A 14 4.54 -10.17 -19.30
CA ALA A 14 4.71 -11.57 -18.97
C ALA A 14 5.71 -11.79 -17.82
N ARG A 15 6.61 -10.85 -17.58
CA ARG A 15 7.65 -10.96 -16.56
C ARG A 15 7.21 -10.60 -15.15
N ALA A 16 6.19 -9.77 -15.03
CA ALA A 16 5.63 -9.36 -13.74
C ALA A 16 4.30 -8.64 -13.94
N GLU A 17 3.49 -8.53 -12.88
CA GLU A 17 2.31 -7.68 -12.91
C GLU A 17 2.73 -6.23 -13.15
N ARG A 18 2.00 -5.54 -14.03
CA ARG A 18 2.32 -4.15 -14.39
C ARG A 18 1.13 -3.24 -14.10
N SER A 19 1.45 -2.06 -13.58
CA SER A 19 0.44 -1.01 -13.38
C SER A 19 0.15 -0.27 -14.69
N PRO A 20 -0.97 0.46 -14.77
CA PRO A 20 -1.21 1.37 -15.89
C PRO A 20 -0.05 2.34 -16.10
N ARG A 21 0.50 2.88 -15.04
CA ARG A 21 1.65 3.79 -15.12
C ARG A 21 2.90 3.11 -15.67
N ASN A 22 3.19 1.88 -15.24
CA ASN A 22 4.34 1.12 -15.74
C ASN A 22 4.28 0.99 -17.27
N LEU A 23 3.11 0.62 -17.78
CA LEU A 23 2.91 0.44 -19.22
C LEU A 23 2.96 1.77 -19.97
N ARG A 24 2.32 2.79 -19.44
CA ARG A 24 2.37 4.12 -20.06
C ARG A 24 3.81 4.61 -20.18
N LEU A 25 4.61 4.50 -19.13
CA LEU A 25 6.02 4.91 -19.15
C LEU A 25 6.86 4.01 -20.09
N PHE A 26 6.57 2.71 -20.12
CA PHE A 26 7.24 1.78 -21.04
C PHE A 26 7.04 2.20 -22.50
N LEU A 27 5.80 2.53 -22.86
CA LEU A 27 5.45 2.95 -24.22
C LEU A 27 6.02 4.34 -24.54
N MET A 28 5.96 5.27 -23.61
CA MET A 28 6.54 6.60 -23.78
C MET A 28 8.04 6.58 -24.06
N ARG A 29 8.76 5.72 -23.35
CA ARG A 29 10.22 5.54 -23.58
C ARG A 29 10.54 5.01 -24.96
N ARG A 30 9.58 4.38 -25.61
CA ARG A 30 9.70 3.87 -26.99
C ARG A 30 9.09 4.83 -28.01
N GLU A 31 8.88 6.07 -27.57
CA GLU A 31 8.40 7.15 -28.43
C GLU A 31 7.01 6.90 -29.05
N VAL A 32 6.18 6.11 -28.36
CA VAL A 32 4.78 5.96 -28.75
C VAL A 32 4.06 7.26 -28.48
N PRO A 33 3.36 7.82 -29.47
CA PRO A 33 2.59 9.04 -29.29
C PRO A 33 1.53 8.89 -28.19
N SER A 34 1.32 9.93 -27.39
CA SER A 34 0.42 9.89 -26.25
C SER A 34 -1.03 9.54 -26.62
N ASP A 35 -1.48 9.92 -27.81
CA ASP A 35 -2.81 9.61 -28.33
C ASP A 35 -2.97 8.16 -28.77
N GLU A 36 -1.89 7.42 -28.91
CA GLU A 36 -1.91 5.98 -29.27
C GLU A 36 -1.75 5.06 -28.06
N ILE A 37 -1.31 5.56 -26.91
CA ILE A 37 -1.00 4.72 -25.73
C ILE A 37 -2.23 3.92 -25.28
N ASP A 38 -3.40 4.54 -25.22
CA ASP A 38 -4.63 3.87 -24.76
C ASP A 38 -5.00 2.68 -25.65
N GLU A 39 -4.71 2.75 -26.94
CA GLU A 39 -4.94 1.63 -27.87
C GLU A 39 -4.07 0.42 -27.50
N TYR A 40 -2.78 0.64 -27.19
CA TYR A 40 -1.90 -0.42 -26.71
C TYR A 40 -2.41 -1.03 -25.41
N LEU A 41 -2.80 -0.18 -24.45
CA LEU A 41 -3.31 -0.66 -23.15
C LEU A 41 -4.58 -1.51 -23.34
N THR A 42 -5.49 -1.08 -24.19
CA THR A 42 -6.72 -1.82 -24.51
C THR A 42 -6.40 -3.19 -25.09
N LEU A 43 -5.49 -3.25 -26.05
CA LEU A 43 -5.10 -4.53 -26.68
C LEU A 43 -4.41 -5.48 -25.69
N LEU A 44 -3.57 -4.95 -24.81
CA LEU A 44 -2.90 -5.74 -23.78
C LEU A 44 -3.90 -6.29 -22.76
N GLU A 45 -4.89 -5.50 -22.39
CA GLU A 45 -5.95 -5.90 -21.46
C GLU A 45 -6.87 -6.95 -22.09
N GLU A 46 -7.31 -6.74 -23.32
CA GLU A 46 -8.13 -7.71 -24.06
C GLU A 46 -7.41 -9.06 -24.25
N GLY A 47 -6.10 -9.01 -24.49
CA GLY A 47 -5.25 -10.20 -24.61
C GLY A 47 -4.87 -10.83 -23.27
N ARG A 48 -5.32 -10.26 -22.16
CA ARG A 48 -5.02 -10.73 -20.78
C ARG A 48 -3.54 -10.68 -20.41
N TYR A 49 -2.75 -9.89 -21.09
CA TYR A 49 -1.36 -9.64 -20.72
C TYR A 49 -1.25 -8.66 -19.56
N TYR A 50 -2.22 -7.79 -19.41
CA TYR A 50 -2.29 -6.70 -18.49
C TYR A 50 -3.68 -6.66 -17.85
N ASP A 51 -3.72 -6.53 -16.53
CA ASP A 51 -4.96 -6.49 -15.76
C ASP A 51 -4.75 -5.58 -14.55
N PRO A 52 -5.30 -4.35 -14.58
CA PRO A 52 -5.14 -3.41 -13.47
C PRO A 52 -5.75 -3.88 -12.15
N GLN A 53 -6.82 -4.69 -12.20
CA GLN A 53 -7.40 -5.29 -11.00
C GLN A 53 -6.47 -6.31 -10.38
N ARG A 54 -5.91 -7.21 -11.18
CA ARG A 54 -4.94 -8.22 -10.70
C ARG A 54 -3.69 -7.55 -10.14
N TYR A 55 -3.21 -6.49 -10.79
CA TYR A 55 -2.11 -5.67 -10.28
C TYR A 55 -2.45 -5.09 -8.91
N ALA A 56 -3.63 -4.48 -8.77
CA ALA A 56 -4.07 -3.87 -7.51
C ALA A 56 -4.20 -4.90 -6.38
N GLU A 57 -4.74 -6.08 -6.66
CA GLU A 57 -4.87 -7.17 -5.69
C GLU A 57 -3.49 -7.63 -5.19
N SER A 58 -2.58 -7.90 -6.10
CA SER A 58 -1.21 -8.34 -5.76
C SER A 58 -0.45 -7.27 -4.96
N TYR A 59 -0.54 -6.03 -5.39
CA TYR A 59 0.10 -4.90 -4.73
C TYR A 59 -0.43 -4.70 -3.31
N ALA A 60 -1.76 -4.64 -3.18
CA ALA A 60 -2.41 -4.40 -1.89
C ALA A 60 -2.13 -5.55 -0.90
N ARG A 61 -2.18 -6.79 -1.36
CA ARG A 61 -1.90 -7.97 -0.53
C ARG A 61 -0.47 -7.93 0.01
N THR A 62 0.52 -7.68 -0.83
CA THR A 62 1.92 -7.61 -0.44
C THR A 62 2.16 -6.48 0.56
N ARG A 63 1.64 -5.29 0.28
CA ARG A 63 1.84 -4.11 1.13
C ARG A 63 1.15 -4.25 2.48
N TYR A 64 -0.06 -4.80 2.51
CA TYR A 64 -0.81 -4.98 3.74
C TYR A 64 -0.29 -6.15 4.56
N ARG A 65 -0.25 -7.35 3.97
CA ARG A 65 0.16 -8.57 4.66
C ARG A 65 1.64 -8.59 5.01
N ASP A 66 2.50 -8.43 4.02
CA ASP A 66 3.94 -8.64 4.19
C ASP A 66 4.67 -7.42 4.76
N MET A 67 4.22 -6.22 4.44
CA MET A 67 4.86 -4.97 4.85
C MET A 67 4.10 -4.22 5.95
N SER A 68 2.94 -4.71 6.35
CA SER A 68 2.10 -4.10 7.40
C SER A 68 1.80 -2.61 7.17
N GLN A 69 1.60 -2.23 5.89
CA GLN A 69 1.19 -0.87 5.55
C GLN A 69 -0.31 -0.70 5.74
N GLY A 70 -0.72 0.48 6.19
CA GLY A 70 -2.12 0.80 6.38
C GLY A 70 -2.85 1.15 5.08
N PRO A 71 -4.21 1.14 5.11
CA PRO A 71 -5.02 1.29 3.91
C PRO A 71 -4.83 2.61 3.17
N ARG A 72 -4.61 3.71 3.88
CA ARG A 72 -4.43 5.03 3.25
C ARG A 72 -3.16 5.10 2.41
N LYS A 73 -2.08 4.52 2.91
CA LYS A 73 -0.80 4.47 2.19
C LYS A 73 -0.89 3.59 0.95
N ILE A 74 -1.57 2.45 1.07
CA ILE A 74 -1.80 1.54 -0.07
C ILE A 74 -2.65 2.23 -1.13
N ARG A 75 -3.75 2.89 -0.71
CA ARG A 75 -4.63 3.63 -1.63
C ARG A 75 -3.87 4.71 -2.39
N GLN A 76 -3.09 5.52 -1.69
CA GLN A 76 -2.30 6.57 -2.31
C GLN A 76 -1.30 6.01 -3.32
N ALA A 77 -0.61 4.93 -2.97
CA ALA A 77 0.35 4.30 -3.86
C ALA A 77 -0.30 3.73 -5.12
N LEU A 78 -1.49 3.12 -4.99
CA LEU A 78 -2.25 2.63 -6.14
C LEU A 78 -2.71 3.78 -7.06
N ARG A 79 -3.11 4.91 -6.49
CA ARG A 79 -3.44 6.11 -7.27
C ARG A 79 -2.23 6.63 -8.04
N MET A 80 -1.07 6.63 -7.41
CA MET A 80 0.18 7.06 -8.07
C MET A 80 0.58 6.11 -9.20
N GLN A 81 0.16 4.85 -9.15
CA GLN A 81 0.34 3.88 -10.22
C GLN A 81 -0.77 3.97 -11.28
N GLU A 82 -1.64 4.97 -11.17
CA GLU A 82 -2.72 5.25 -12.13
C GLU A 82 -3.78 4.15 -12.20
N VAL A 83 -3.93 3.38 -11.11
CA VAL A 83 -5.02 2.42 -11.01
C VAL A 83 -6.33 3.19 -10.87
N PRO A 84 -7.36 2.88 -11.66
CA PRO A 84 -8.66 3.56 -11.55
C PRO A 84 -9.25 3.46 -10.15
N THR A 85 -9.89 4.54 -9.70
CA THR A 85 -10.48 4.63 -8.35
C THR A 85 -11.51 3.53 -8.11
N GLU A 86 -12.31 3.18 -9.13
CA GLU A 86 -13.31 2.12 -9.05
C GLU A 86 -12.69 0.77 -8.71
N ILE A 87 -11.50 0.47 -9.27
CA ILE A 87 -10.76 -0.75 -8.99
C ILE A 87 -10.21 -0.72 -7.57
N ILE A 88 -9.63 0.41 -7.15
CA ILE A 88 -9.11 0.56 -5.78
C ILE A 88 -10.23 0.35 -4.76
N ASP A 89 -11.38 0.97 -4.98
CA ASP A 89 -12.53 0.90 -4.08
C ASP A 89 -13.14 -0.50 -4.00
N ALA A 90 -13.00 -1.29 -5.05
CA ALA A 90 -13.45 -2.69 -5.05
C ALA A 90 -12.43 -3.62 -4.41
N VAL A 91 -11.15 -3.46 -4.72
CA VAL A 91 -10.07 -4.37 -4.32
C VAL A 91 -9.62 -4.18 -2.88
N LEU A 92 -9.37 -2.93 -2.48
CA LEU A 92 -8.75 -2.66 -1.18
C LEU A 92 -9.57 -3.16 0.00
N PRO A 93 -10.90 -2.91 0.09
CA PRO A 93 -11.70 -3.44 1.19
C PRO A 93 -11.68 -4.97 1.29
N GLU A 94 -11.68 -5.67 0.16
CA GLU A 94 -11.61 -7.14 0.12
C GLU A 94 -10.28 -7.65 0.69
N ILE A 95 -9.17 -7.03 0.30
CA ILE A 95 -7.84 -7.42 0.81
C ILE A 95 -7.74 -7.17 2.31
N LEU A 96 -8.27 -6.05 2.81
CA LEU A 96 -8.26 -5.72 4.24
C LEU A 96 -9.10 -6.72 5.06
N GLU A 97 -10.13 -7.29 4.47
CA GLU A 97 -10.99 -8.30 5.11
C GLU A 97 -10.37 -9.70 5.06
N GLU A 98 -9.80 -10.09 3.91
CA GLU A 98 -9.25 -11.42 3.68
C GLU A 98 -7.88 -11.68 4.32
N GLU A 99 -7.06 -10.64 4.41
CA GLU A 99 -5.67 -10.77 4.85
C GLU A 99 -5.46 -10.15 6.22
N GLU A 100 -4.47 -10.66 6.95
CA GLU A 100 -4.00 -10.07 8.20
C GLU A 100 -2.55 -9.62 8.02
N PRO A 101 -2.19 -8.42 8.54
CA PRO A 101 -0.80 -7.98 8.46
C PRO A 101 0.10 -8.82 9.37
N ASN A 102 1.34 -9.01 8.98
CA ASN A 102 2.34 -9.70 9.80
C ASN A 102 2.50 -9.04 11.17
N TYR A 103 2.37 -7.73 11.22
CA TYR A 103 2.36 -6.96 12.47
C TYR A 103 1.13 -6.06 12.51
N SER A 104 0.34 -6.18 13.56
CA SER A 104 -0.80 -5.31 13.80
C SER A 104 -0.35 -3.88 14.07
N LEU A 105 -1.27 -2.92 13.96
CA LEU A 105 -0.98 -1.53 14.31
C LEU A 105 -0.51 -1.41 15.75
N ALA A 106 -1.13 -2.12 16.68
CA ALA A 106 -0.73 -2.13 18.09
C ALA A 106 0.70 -2.65 18.26
N GLU A 107 1.06 -3.74 17.58
CA GLU A 107 2.41 -4.31 17.63
C GLU A 107 3.45 -3.35 17.03
N LEU A 108 3.12 -2.67 15.94
CA LEU A 108 4.00 -1.66 15.33
C LEU A 108 4.23 -0.48 16.28
N LEU A 109 3.17 0.00 16.93
CA LEU A 109 3.24 1.11 17.88
C LEU A 109 4.04 0.73 19.13
N GLU A 110 3.80 -0.45 19.68
CA GLU A 110 4.53 -0.94 20.84
C GLU A 110 6.03 -1.05 20.55
N SER A 111 6.39 -1.67 19.43
CA SER A 111 7.78 -1.81 19.01
C SER A 111 8.46 -0.46 18.83
N LYS A 112 7.78 0.48 18.19
CA LYS A 112 8.31 1.82 17.97
C LYS A 112 8.44 2.60 19.27
N LEU A 113 7.45 2.48 20.16
CA LEU A 113 7.44 3.16 21.45
C LEU A 113 8.63 2.73 22.33
N ARG A 114 8.96 1.43 22.34
CA ARG A 114 10.12 0.91 23.10
C ARG A 114 11.46 1.44 22.60
N ARG A 115 11.54 1.90 21.34
CA ARG A 115 12.75 2.41 20.71
C ARG A 115 12.81 3.92 20.59
N THR A 116 11.79 4.62 21.09
CA THR A 116 11.64 6.06 20.91
C THR A 116 11.65 6.76 22.26
N SER A 117 12.37 7.88 22.35
CA SER A 117 12.37 8.75 23.50
C SER A 117 11.93 10.15 23.13
N ALA A 118 11.41 10.87 24.11
CA ALA A 118 11.01 12.27 23.96
C ALA A 118 11.15 12.97 25.32
N ARG A 119 11.22 14.30 25.30
CA ARG A 119 11.40 15.11 26.52
C ARG A 119 10.18 15.09 27.43
N THR A 120 8.98 14.94 26.84
CA THR A 120 7.72 14.95 27.58
C THR A 120 6.82 13.79 27.09
N PRO A 121 5.89 13.31 27.93
CA PRO A 121 4.88 12.33 27.50
C PRO A 121 4.07 12.82 26.31
N ARG A 122 3.75 14.11 26.24
CA ARG A 122 3.01 14.68 25.11
C ARG A 122 3.81 14.60 23.80
N ALA A 123 5.09 14.93 23.85
CA ALA A 123 5.96 14.86 22.67
C ALA A 123 6.11 13.41 22.18
N LEU A 124 6.19 12.46 23.11
CA LEU A 124 6.23 11.04 22.77
C LEU A 124 4.93 10.57 22.11
N PHE A 125 3.80 10.95 22.67
CA PHE A 125 2.49 10.67 22.11
C PHE A 125 2.37 11.21 20.67
N ASP A 126 2.77 12.45 20.44
CA ASP A 126 2.72 13.08 19.12
C ASP A 126 3.63 12.36 18.11
N LYS A 127 4.81 11.90 18.54
CA LYS A 127 5.70 11.09 17.69
C LYS A 127 5.05 9.77 17.27
N MET A 128 4.39 9.10 18.22
CA MET A 128 3.71 7.83 17.95
C MET A 128 2.52 8.02 17.02
N MET A 129 1.75 9.09 17.20
CA MET A 129 0.65 9.41 16.29
C MET A 129 1.16 9.64 14.87
N ARG A 130 2.24 10.42 14.70
CA ARG A 130 2.84 10.63 13.38
C ARG A 130 3.35 9.35 12.75
N TYR A 131 3.95 8.47 13.55
CA TYR A 131 4.44 7.19 13.07
C TYR A 131 3.30 6.32 12.53
N GLY A 132 2.22 6.15 13.29
CA GLY A 132 1.09 5.33 12.89
C GLY A 132 0.38 5.88 11.65
N VAL A 133 0.17 7.20 11.60
CA VAL A 133 -0.41 7.87 10.43
C VAL A 133 0.52 7.73 9.21
N GLY A 134 1.82 7.87 9.41
CA GLY A 134 2.83 7.67 8.36
C GLY A 134 2.90 6.24 7.83
N ARG A 135 2.49 5.25 8.63
CA ARG A 135 2.33 3.87 8.19
C ARG A 135 1.10 3.65 7.31
N GLY A 136 0.20 4.65 7.24
CA GLY A 136 -0.97 4.61 6.40
C GLY A 136 -2.28 4.30 7.12
N TYR A 137 -2.29 4.35 8.45
CA TYR A 137 -3.51 4.10 9.22
C TYR A 137 -4.24 5.42 9.53
N PRO A 138 -5.59 5.40 9.57
CA PRO A 138 -6.36 6.58 9.95
C PRO A 138 -5.98 7.09 11.35
N PRO A 139 -5.96 8.41 11.59
CA PRO A 139 -5.62 8.96 12.92
C PRO A 139 -6.48 8.40 14.06
N SER A 140 -7.77 8.15 13.82
CA SER A 140 -8.66 7.55 14.83
C SER A 140 -8.23 6.15 15.23
N ASP A 141 -7.80 5.33 14.26
CA ASP A 141 -7.34 3.97 14.51
C ASP A 141 -6.00 4.00 15.27
N VAL A 142 -5.12 4.93 14.90
CA VAL A 142 -3.82 5.10 15.57
C VAL A 142 -4.02 5.53 17.03
N TYR A 143 -4.91 6.49 17.26
CA TYR A 143 -5.23 6.96 18.60
C TYR A 143 -5.76 5.83 19.49
N GLU A 144 -6.74 5.08 18.99
CA GLU A 144 -7.33 3.96 19.72
C GLU A 144 -6.30 2.86 20.04
N ALA A 145 -5.51 2.46 19.05
CA ALA A 145 -4.47 1.45 19.23
C ALA A 145 -3.38 1.93 20.21
N LEU A 146 -3.00 3.20 20.14
CA LEU A 146 -1.99 3.77 21.02
C LEU A 146 -2.47 3.82 22.47
N GLN A 147 -3.74 4.15 22.70
CA GLN A 147 -4.33 4.11 24.06
C GLN A 147 -4.28 2.69 24.64
N GLU A 148 -4.62 1.69 23.84
CA GLU A 148 -4.55 0.28 24.25
C GLU A 148 -3.12 -0.14 24.59
N VAL A 149 -2.14 0.24 23.77
CA VAL A 149 -0.72 -0.07 24.01
C VAL A 149 -0.22 0.58 25.30
N LEU A 150 -0.52 1.85 25.51
CA LEU A 150 -0.11 2.58 26.71
C LEU A 150 -0.73 2.00 27.97
N GLN A 151 -2.00 1.60 27.90
CA GLN A 151 -2.69 0.95 29.02
C GLN A 151 -2.05 -0.41 29.38
N ALA A 152 -1.78 -1.23 28.36
CA ALA A 152 -1.14 -2.53 28.56
C ALA A 152 0.26 -2.40 29.18
N MET A 153 1.02 -1.38 28.77
CA MET A 153 2.36 -1.13 29.32
C MET A 153 2.32 -0.66 30.78
N ARG A 154 1.32 0.13 31.17
CA ARG A 154 1.11 0.52 32.57
C ARG A 154 0.78 -0.69 33.44
N GLU A 155 -0.06 -1.57 32.96
CA GLU A 155 -0.42 -2.81 33.65
C GLU A 155 0.79 -3.72 33.86
N GLU A 156 1.68 -3.82 32.85
CA GLU A 156 2.94 -4.55 32.98
C GLU A 156 3.84 -3.96 34.08
N GLU A 157 4.00 -2.64 34.12
CA GLU A 157 4.80 -1.96 35.13
C GLU A 157 4.26 -2.17 36.53
N GLU A 158 2.94 -2.08 36.72
CA GLU A 158 2.28 -2.32 38.02
C GLU A 158 2.46 -3.78 38.47
N SER A 159 2.39 -4.73 37.55
CA SER A 159 2.58 -6.16 37.84
C SER A 159 4.02 -6.49 38.25
N ASP A 160 5.00 -5.83 37.69
CA ASP A 160 6.43 -6.03 37.97
C ASP A 160 6.84 -5.43 39.35
N GLU A 161 6.06 -4.51 39.91
CA GLU A 161 6.30 -3.91 41.20
C GLU A 161 5.76 -4.75 42.37
N GLU A 162 4.89 -5.76 42.15
CA GLU A 162 4.38 -6.71 43.13
C GLU A 162 5.32 -7.90 43.30
#